data_5d8650bbc2ec4e281c22858e4ca87b7f
#
_entry.id   5d8650bbc2ec4e281c22858e4ca87b7f
#
_cell.length_a   1.000
_cell.length_b   1.000
_cell.length_c   1.000
_cell.angle_alpha   90.00
_cell.angle_beta   90.00
_cell.angle_gamma   90.00
#
_symmetry.space_group_name_H-M   'P 1'
#
loop_
_entity.id
_entity.type
_entity.pdbx_description
1 polymer ?
#
loop_
_entity_poly.entity_id
_entity_poly.type
_entity_poly.pdbx_seq_one_letter_code
_entity_poly.pdbx_strand_id
1 'polypeptide(L)'
;MEHSVEEVKLKCGAKGLLIDVPGSPVVSMEIWLRGGDSYAESRDKLETAHIMEHLAFGANEKQPSTAEVSRYVSKNGAYSNAYTSRVFLSYEIAAPDFDFERLLKQLVLQVTKPKFLKKEFEAEFGNVQEEMEFRSNNKWGELSEVMMQRFGWDYNETCLERLELMRNVSLIDVKKHYKKTHTSNNVVFFIAGDIYKKREIL
;
A
#
# COMPACT_ATOMS: atom_id res chain seq x y z
N MET A 1 -28.31 -5.33 3.64
CA MET A 1 -27.79 -6.01 2.45
C MET A 1 -27.34 -7.40 2.90
N GLU A 2 -27.85 -8.44 2.27
CA GLU A 2 -27.44 -9.80 2.59
C GLU A 2 -26.00 -10.02 2.08
N HIS A 3 -25.15 -10.63 2.89
CA HIS A 3 -23.75 -10.91 2.50
C HIS A 3 -23.28 -12.20 3.17
N SER A 4 -22.28 -12.81 2.59
CA SER A 4 -21.58 -13.95 3.19
C SER A 4 -20.07 -13.68 3.26
N VAL A 5 -19.41 -14.29 4.25
CA VAL A 5 -17.96 -14.15 4.46
C VAL A 5 -17.34 -15.54 4.45
N GLU A 6 -16.26 -15.69 3.71
CA GLU A 6 -15.49 -16.93 3.64
C GLU A 6 -14.02 -16.65 3.87
N GLU A 7 -13.39 -17.42 4.75
CA GLU A 7 -11.94 -17.43 4.90
C GLU A 7 -11.31 -18.36 3.87
N VAL A 8 -10.28 -17.87 3.18
CA VAL A 8 -9.55 -18.63 2.16
C VAL A 8 -8.06 -18.62 2.43
N LYS A 9 -7.40 -19.70 2.04
CA LYS A 9 -5.94 -19.82 2.08
C LYS A 9 -5.45 -20.31 0.72
N LEU A 10 -4.63 -19.50 0.07
CA LEU A 10 -4.04 -19.83 -1.23
C LEU A 10 -2.88 -20.82 -1.07
N LYS A 11 -2.56 -21.55 -2.14
CA LYS A 11 -1.43 -22.50 -2.16
C LYS A 11 -0.08 -21.84 -1.86
N CYS A 12 0.09 -20.56 -2.18
CA CYS A 12 1.30 -19.78 -1.87
C CYS A 12 1.43 -19.38 -0.40
N GLY A 13 0.41 -19.63 0.44
CA GLY A 13 0.39 -19.29 1.86
C GLY A 13 -0.37 -18.02 2.22
N ALA A 14 -0.71 -17.17 1.25
CA ALA A 14 -1.54 -15.99 1.48
C ALA A 14 -2.92 -16.40 2.02
N LYS A 15 -3.45 -15.60 2.94
CA LYS A 15 -4.77 -15.78 3.54
C LYS A 15 -5.67 -14.61 3.18
N GLY A 16 -6.96 -14.82 3.16
CA GLY A 16 -7.87 -13.72 2.91
C GLY A 16 -9.31 -13.98 3.31
N LEU A 17 -10.10 -12.93 3.19
CA LEU A 17 -11.54 -12.96 3.34
C LEU A 17 -12.20 -12.60 2.00
N LEU A 18 -13.11 -13.45 1.59
CA LEU A 18 -14.01 -13.18 0.47
C LEU A 18 -15.37 -12.79 1.04
N ILE A 19 -15.82 -11.59 0.72
CA ILE A 19 -17.07 -11.01 1.20
C ILE A 19 -18.01 -10.88 0.00
N ASP A 20 -18.88 -11.86 -0.17
CA ASP A 20 -19.85 -11.83 -1.25
C ASP A 20 -21.02 -10.94 -0.90
N VAL A 21 -21.27 -9.93 -1.73
CA VAL A 21 -22.35 -8.96 -1.62
C VAL A 21 -23.16 -8.98 -2.93
N PRO A 22 -24.17 -9.86 -3.04
CA PRO A 22 -24.92 -10.04 -4.28
C PRO A 22 -25.51 -8.76 -4.82
N GLY A 23 -25.31 -8.49 -6.11
CA GLY A 23 -25.81 -7.30 -6.79
C GLY A 23 -25.05 -6.00 -6.50
N SER A 24 -23.91 -6.06 -5.80
CA SER A 24 -23.05 -4.87 -5.63
C SER A 24 -22.50 -4.41 -6.98
N PRO A 25 -22.70 -3.13 -7.37
CA PRO A 25 -22.14 -2.59 -8.61
C PRO A 25 -20.65 -2.26 -8.52
N VAL A 26 -20.05 -2.40 -7.34
CA VAL A 26 -18.64 -2.11 -7.07
C VAL A 26 -17.99 -3.28 -6.35
N VAL A 27 -16.68 -3.40 -6.56
CA VAL A 27 -15.83 -4.33 -5.84
C VAL A 27 -14.71 -3.55 -5.14
N SER A 28 -14.42 -3.90 -3.89
CA SER A 28 -13.25 -3.44 -3.14
C SER A 28 -12.27 -4.60 -2.98
N MET A 29 -11.00 -4.32 -3.24
CA MET A 29 -9.91 -5.31 -3.17
C MET A 29 -8.76 -4.69 -2.39
N GLU A 30 -8.29 -5.40 -1.37
CA GLU A 30 -7.19 -4.94 -0.52
C GLU A 30 -6.16 -6.03 -0.32
N ILE A 31 -4.88 -5.65 -0.26
CA ILE A 31 -3.77 -6.50 0.14
C ILE A 31 -3.05 -5.83 1.31
N TRP A 32 -2.94 -6.55 2.41
CA TRP A 32 -2.31 -6.11 3.63
C TRP A 32 -1.07 -6.95 3.92
N LEU A 33 -0.02 -6.29 4.40
CA LEU A 33 1.26 -6.92 4.75
C LEU A 33 1.79 -6.31 6.05
N ARG A 34 2.39 -7.12 6.89
CA ARG A 34 3.24 -6.60 7.97
C ARG A 34 4.52 -6.07 7.34
N GLY A 35 4.72 -4.78 7.40
CA GLY A 35 5.83 -4.15 6.67
C GLY A 35 5.92 -2.64 6.83
N GLY A 36 5.21 -2.09 7.82
CA GLY A 36 5.26 -0.68 8.14
C GLY A 36 6.61 -0.22 8.68
N ASP A 37 6.68 0.98 9.22
CA ASP A 37 7.96 1.60 9.63
C ASP A 37 8.67 0.88 10.78
N SER A 38 7.95 0.13 11.65
CA SER A 38 8.56 -0.71 12.69
C SER A 38 9.38 -1.88 12.14
N TYR A 39 9.25 -2.18 10.85
CA TYR A 39 10.05 -3.19 10.15
C TYR A 39 11.28 -2.61 9.46
N ALA A 40 11.53 -1.31 9.57
CA ALA A 40 12.73 -0.66 9.08
C ALA A 40 14.00 -1.32 9.66
N GLU A 41 15.12 -1.22 8.95
CA GLU A 41 16.39 -1.82 9.37
C GLU A 41 16.98 -1.11 10.61
N SER A 42 16.73 0.19 10.72
CA SER A 42 17.20 1.06 11.79
C SER A 42 16.32 2.31 11.89
N ARG A 43 16.48 3.06 12.98
CA ARG A 43 15.73 4.30 13.24
C ARG A 43 15.88 5.35 12.13
N ASP A 44 17.05 5.46 11.53
CA ASP A 44 17.31 6.39 10.43
C ASP A 44 16.73 5.94 9.07
N LYS A 45 16.03 4.81 9.04
CA LYS A 45 15.38 4.20 7.86
C LYS A 45 13.86 4.09 7.99
N LEU A 46 13.23 4.77 8.94
CA LEU A 46 11.79 4.65 9.20
C LEU A 46 10.93 4.92 7.96
N GLU A 47 11.29 5.93 7.14
CA GLU A 47 10.54 6.27 5.93
C GLU A 47 10.71 5.29 4.76
N THR A 48 11.50 4.24 4.92
CA THR A 48 11.69 3.22 3.87
C THR A 48 10.37 2.57 3.44
N ALA A 49 9.48 2.28 4.40
CA ALA A 49 8.18 1.67 4.12
C ALA A 49 7.26 2.64 3.35
N HIS A 50 7.24 3.91 3.73
CA HIS A 50 6.42 4.95 3.11
C HIS A 50 6.88 5.23 1.67
N ILE A 51 8.19 5.42 1.46
CA ILE A 51 8.74 5.59 0.11
C ILE A 51 8.48 4.34 -0.76
N MET A 52 8.56 3.14 -0.17
CA MET A 52 8.26 1.91 -0.89
C MET A 52 6.78 1.83 -1.29
N GLU A 53 5.87 2.28 -0.45
CA GLU A 53 4.44 2.37 -0.74
C GLU A 53 4.19 3.22 -1.99
N HIS A 54 4.74 4.45 -2.04
CA HIS A 54 4.66 5.32 -3.22
C HIS A 54 5.20 4.63 -4.48
N LEU A 55 6.33 3.95 -4.37
CA LEU A 55 6.95 3.25 -5.49
C LEU A 55 6.17 2.02 -5.97
N ALA A 56 5.26 1.46 -5.18
CA ALA A 56 4.39 0.37 -5.61
C ALA A 56 3.37 0.82 -6.68
N PHE A 57 3.06 2.12 -6.74
CA PHE A 57 2.26 2.73 -7.82
C PHE A 57 3.08 3.09 -9.06
N GLY A 58 4.39 2.89 -9.02
CA GLY A 58 5.32 3.15 -10.09
C GLY A 58 5.34 2.07 -11.18
N ALA A 59 6.40 2.11 -11.98
CA ALA A 59 6.62 1.16 -13.06
C ALA A 59 6.63 -0.29 -12.55
N ASN A 60 6.02 -1.17 -13.33
CA ASN A 60 5.98 -2.60 -13.09
C ASN A 60 6.31 -3.39 -14.37
N GLU A 61 6.14 -4.70 -14.37
CA GLU A 61 6.46 -5.53 -15.54
C GLU A 61 5.67 -5.15 -16.81
N LYS A 62 4.45 -4.63 -16.67
CA LYS A 62 3.56 -4.31 -17.80
C LYS A 62 3.48 -2.82 -18.12
N GLN A 63 3.57 -1.97 -17.12
CA GLN A 63 3.51 -0.52 -17.27
C GLN A 63 4.88 0.09 -16.98
N PRO A 64 5.46 0.88 -17.90
CA PRO A 64 6.80 1.42 -17.77
C PRO A 64 6.91 2.68 -16.88
N SER A 65 5.79 3.23 -16.40
CA SER A 65 5.78 4.44 -15.58
C SER A 65 4.55 4.56 -14.69
N THR A 66 4.66 5.36 -13.63
CA THR A 66 3.57 5.75 -12.73
C THR A 66 2.37 6.31 -13.50
N ALA A 67 2.60 7.16 -14.51
CA ALA A 67 1.53 7.75 -15.33
C ALA A 67 0.73 6.69 -16.11
N GLU A 68 1.39 5.63 -16.58
CA GLU A 68 0.69 4.54 -17.27
C GLU A 68 -0.06 3.62 -16.32
N VAL A 69 0.48 3.37 -15.13
CA VAL A 69 -0.23 2.65 -14.07
C VAL A 69 -1.49 3.42 -13.68
N SER A 70 -1.38 4.71 -13.37
CA SER A 70 -2.50 5.57 -13.01
C SER A 70 -3.59 5.59 -14.09
N ARG A 71 -3.20 5.79 -15.36
CA ARG A 71 -4.15 5.76 -16.50
C ARG A 71 -4.83 4.40 -16.63
N TYR A 72 -4.08 3.32 -16.44
CA TYR A 72 -4.62 1.96 -16.53
C TYR A 72 -5.66 1.70 -15.44
N VAL A 73 -5.39 2.11 -14.21
CA VAL A 73 -6.30 1.94 -13.08
C VAL A 73 -7.55 2.81 -13.26
N SER A 74 -7.39 4.11 -13.52
CA SER A 74 -8.49 5.08 -13.55
C SER A 74 -9.38 5.00 -14.79
N LYS A 75 -9.02 4.23 -15.79
CA LYS A 75 -9.68 4.15 -17.12
C LYS A 75 -11.20 4.02 -17.06
N ASN A 76 -11.72 3.24 -16.12
CA ASN A 76 -13.16 2.96 -15.97
C ASN A 76 -13.73 3.51 -14.64
N GLY A 77 -13.06 4.54 -14.05
CA GLY A 77 -13.51 5.17 -12.82
C GLY A 77 -13.09 4.43 -11.54
N ALA A 78 -12.10 3.55 -11.62
CA ALA A 78 -11.56 2.92 -10.42
C ALA A 78 -10.73 3.91 -9.58
N TYR A 79 -10.76 3.70 -8.28
CA TYR A 79 -9.95 4.38 -7.29
C TYR A 79 -8.87 3.43 -6.80
N SER A 80 -7.65 3.91 -6.58
CA SER A 80 -6.59 3.16 -5.91
C SER A 80 -5.89 4.02 -4.88
N ASN A 81 -5.51 3.39 -3.79
CA ASN A 81 -4.79 4.03 -2.71
C ASN A 81 -3.87 3.02 -2.01
N ALA A 82 -2.98 3.52 -1.17
CA ALA A 82 -2.25 2.71 -0.22
C ALA A 82 -2.08 3.47 1.09
N TYR A 83 -1.68 2.75 2.11
CA TYR A 83 -1.47 3.31 3.43
C TYR A 83 -0.33 2.61 4.15
N THR A 84 0.58 3.39 4.68
CA THR A 84 1.66 2.93 5.56
C THR A 84 1.34 3.29 7.00
N SER A 85 1.31 2.29 7.87
CA SER A 85 1.27 2.46 9.31
C SER A 85 2.58 2.03 9.94
N ARG A 86 2.65 2.11 11.27
CA ARG A 86 3.77 1.55 12.01
C ARG A 86 3.97 0.05 11.77
N VAL A 87 2.89 -0.73 11.69
CA VAL A 87 2.96 -2.20 11.65
C VAL A 87 2.70 -2.76 10.26
N PHE A 88 1.80 -2.16 9.49
CA PHE A 88 1.34 -2.71 8.24
C PHE A 88 1.40 -1.72 7.07
N LEU A 89 1.40 -2.29 5.89
CA LEU A 89 1.14 -1.65 4.61
C LEU A 89 -0.18 -2.20 4.07
N SER A 90 -0.99 -1.36 3.47
CA SER A 90 -2.16 -1.78 2.70
C SER A 90 -2.15 -1.16 1.31
N TYR A 91 -2.61 -1.92 0.34
CA TYR A 91 -2.83 -1.49 -1.04
C TYR A 91 -4.26 -1.80 -1.39
N GLU A 92 -4.99 -0.84 -1.94
CA GLU A 92 -6.40 -0.98 -2.26
C GLU A 92 -6.74 -0.54 -3.67
N ILE A 93 -7.71 -1.23 -4.27
CA ILE A 93 -8.41 -0.77 -5.48
C ILE A 93 -9.90 -0.98 -5.27
N ALA A 94 -10.67 0.09 -5.43
CA ALA A 94 -12.12 0.05 -5.53
C ALA A 94 -12.53 0.32 -7.00
N ALA A 95 -13.40 -0.51 -7.54
CA ALA A 95 -13.69 -0.49 -8.96
C ALA A 95 -15.15 -0.86 -9.29
N PRO A 96 -15.68 -0.49 -10.47
CA PRO A 96 -16.89 -1.08 -10.99
C PRO A 96 -16.77 -2.61 -11.10
N ASP A 97 -17.82 -3.32 -10.76
CA ASP A 97 -17.85 -4.78 -10.71
C ASP A 97 -17.43 -5.48 -12.02
N PHE A 98 -17.78 -4.91 -13.16
CA PHE A 98 -17.38 -5.47 -14.48
C PHE A 98 -15.88 -5.40 -14.74
N ASP A 99 -15.13 -4.60 -13.97
CA ASP A 99 -13.68 -4.40 -14.15
C ASP A 99 -12.82 -5.22 -13.15
N PHE A 100 -13.47 -6.07 -12.37
CA PHE A 100 -12.87 -6.87 -11.30
C PHE A 100 -11.60 -7.59 -11.72
N GLU A 101 -11.68 -8.44 -12.75
CA GLU A 101 -10.54 -9.29 -13.18
C GLU A 101 -9.33 -8.46 -13.59
N ARG A 102 -9.57 -7.39 -14.37
CA ARG A 102 -8.51 -6.51 -14.86
C ARG A 102 -7.78 -5.85 -13.70
N LEU A 103 -8.53 -5.36 -12.73
CA LEU A 103 -7.97 -4.59 -11.62
C LEU A 103 -7.45 -5.48 -10.49
N LEU A 104 -7.99 -6.68 -10.28
CA LEU A 104 -7.36 -7.67 -9.41
C LEU A 104 -5.95 -8.04 -9.91
N LYS A 105 -5.82 -8.32 -11.21
CA LYS A 105 -4.51 -8.58 -11.83
C LYS A 105 -3.56 -7.39 -11.69
N GLN A 106 -4.09 -6.16 -11.79
CA GLN A 106 -3.29 -4.95 -11.61
C GLN A 106 -2.82 -4.79 -10.16
N LEU A 107 -3.69 -4.96 -9.17
CA LEU A 107 -3.33 -4.88 -7.75
C LEU A 107 -2.24 -5.91 -7.40
N VAL A 108 -2.42 -7.16 -7.84
CA VAL A 108 -1.41 -8.21 -7.64
C VAL A 108 -0.09 -7.83 -8.32
N LEU A 109 -0.13 -7.29 -9.54
CA LEU A 109 1.07 -6.88 -10.28
C LEU A 109 1.83 -5.75 -9.56
N GLN A 110 1.13 -4.73 -9.04
CA GLN A 110 1.72 -3.63 -8.28
C GLN A 110 2.44 -4.12 -7.03
N VAL A 111 1.81 -5.04 -6.28
CA VAL A 111 2.37 -5.57 -5.04
C VAL A 111 3.50 -6.58 -5.28
N THR A 112 3.45 -7.36 -6.38
CA THR A 112 4.40 -8.47 -6.59
C THR A 112 5.52 -8.20 -7.58
N LYS A 113 5.37 -7.19 -8.46
CA LYS A 113 6.27 -6.95 -9.60
C LYS A 113 6.62 -5.47 -9.83
N PRO A 114 6.84 -4.66 -8.78
CA PRO A 114 7.32 -3.29 -8.95
C PRO A 114 8.76 -3.30 -9.51
N LYS A 115 9.11 -2.31 -10.32
CA LYS A 115 10.47 -2.20 -10.90
C LYS A 115 11.44 -1.40 -10.04
N PHE A 116 10.95 -0.52 -9.17
CA PHE A 116 11.80 0.36 -8.36
C PHE A 116 12.87 1.09 -9.19
N LEU A 117 12.43 1.90 -10.15
CA LEU A 117 13.32 2.67 -11.02
C LEU A 117 13.95 3.82 -10.23
N LYS A 118 15.25 4.09 -10.48
CA LYS A 118 15.96 5.18 -9.79
C LYS A 118 15.27 6.54 -9.99
N LYS A 119 14.83 6.84 -11.22
CA LYS A 119 14.13 8.09 -11.53
C LYS A 119 12.83 8.26 -10.74
N GLU A 120 12.05 7.16 -10.60
CA GLU A 120 10.82 7.18 -9.81
C GLU A 120 11.13 7.32 -8.31
N PHE A 121 12.17 6.64 -7.82
CA PHE A 121 12.61 6.80 -6.43
C PHE A 121 12.96 8.27 -6.12
N GLU A 122 13.70 8.94 -6.98
CA GLU A 122 14.07 10.35 -6.79
C GLU A 122 12.83 11.27 -6.78
N ALA A 123 11.84 10.99 -7.63
CA ALA A 123 10.58 11.74 -7.66
C ALA A 123 9.71 11.47 -6.42
N GLU A 124 9.50 10.19 -6.07
CA GLU A 124 8.65 9.83 -4.94
C GLU A 124 9.30 10.20 -3.59
N PHE A 125 10.63 10.20 -3.51
CA PHE A 125 11.34 10.74 -2.36
C PHE A 125 10.99 12.22 -2.14
N GLY A 126 10.94 13.03 -3.20
CA GLY A 126 10.50 14.42 -3.12
C GLY A 126 9.03 14.55 -2.71
N ASN A 127 8.15 13.73 -3.26
CA ASN A 127 6.72 13.73 -2.93
C ASN A 127 6.49 13.39 -1.44
N VAL A 128 7.16 12.37 -0.92
CA VAL A 128 7.09 12.01 0.52
C VAL A 128 7.66 13.13 1.38
N GLN A 129 8.74 13.79 0.94
CA GLN A 129 9.30 14.94 1.65
C GLN A 129 8.27 16.08 1.74
N GLU A 130 7.65 16.46 0.64
CA GLU A 130 6.61 17.51 0.61
C GLU A 130 5.41 17.15 1.49
N GLU A 131 4.98 15.90 1.47
CA GLU A 131 3.88 15.42 2.32
C GLU A 131 4.22 15.55 3.82
N MET A 132 5.42 15.16 4.21
CA MET A 132 5.87 15.27 5.60
C MET A 132 6.01 16.74 6.04
N GLU A 133 6.55 17.62 5.17
CA GLU A 133 6.61 19.05 5.42
C GLU A 133 5.20 19.64 5.57
N PHE A 134 4.25 19.24 4.74
CA PHE A 134 2.86 19.67 4.87
C PHE A 134 2.22 19.21 6.18
N ARG A 135 2.48 17.96 6.59
CA ARG A 135 2.00 17.41 7.87
C ARG A 135 2.59 18.17 9.06
N SER A 136 3.89 18.48 9.04
CA SER A 136 4.57 19.19 10.13
C SER A 136 4.10 20.64 10.28
N ASN A 137 3.66 21.28 9.20
CA ASN A 137 3.15 22.65 9.19
C ASN A 137 1.65 22.75 9.52
N ASN A 138 0.98 21.62 9.75
CA ASN A 138 -0.45 21.57 10.06
C ASN A 138 -0.65 21.46 11.57
N LYS A 139 -1.43 22.37 12.17
CA LYS A 139 -1.74 22.37 13.62
C LYS A 139 -2.37 21.07 14.13
N TRP A 140 -3.14 20.38 13.30
CA TRP A 140 -3.68 19.06 13.63
C TRP A 140 -2.60 17.98 13.63
N GLY A 141 -1.62 18.08 12.72
CA GLY A 141 -0.43 17.23 12.71
C GLY A 141 0.38 17.42 14.00
N GLU A 142 0.70 18.65 14.34
CA GLU A 142 1.41 18.99 15.57
C GLU A 142 0.69 18.47 16.83
N LEU A 143 -0.62 18.67 16.92
CA LEU A 143 -1.43 18.14 18.03
C LEU A 143 -1.36 16.62 18.09
N SER A 144 -1.49 15.96 16.93
CA SER A 144 -1.41 14.50 16.84
C SER A 144 -0.07 13.96 17.31
N GLU A 145 1.04 14.61 16.92
CA GLU A 145 2.39 14.25 17.37
C GLU A 145 2.55 14.39 18.88
N VAL A 146 2.11 15.50 19.43
CA VAL A 146 2.15 15.72 20.90
C VAL A 146 1.33 14.68 21.63
N MET A 147 0.15 14.34 21.11
CA MET A 147 -0.70 13.29 21.71
C MET A 147 -0.03 11.92 21.62
N MET A 148 0.53 11.56 20.46
CA MET A 148 1.22 10.29 20.30
C MET A 148 2.42 10.14 21.24
N GLN A 149 3.24 11.18 21.35
CA GLN A 149 4.36 11.21 22.29
C GLN A 149 3.90 11.13 23.76
N ARG A 150 2.84 11.85 24.11
CA ARG A 150 2.33 11.92 25.48
C ARG A 150 1.68 10.64 25.97
N PHE A 151 0.99 9.94 25.10
CA PHE A 151 0.21 8.75 25.47
C PHE A 151 0.93 7.43 25.11
N GLY A 152 2.22 7.50 24.74
CA GLY A 152 3.05 6.32 24.54
C GLY A 152 2.67 5.50 23.32
N TRP A 153 2.03 6.10 22.34
CA TRP A 153 1.82 5.49 21.03
C TRP A 153 3.09 5.59 20.21
N ASP A 154 4.07 4.89 20.67
CA ASP A 154 5.31 4.41 20.01
C ASP A 154 6.00 5.22 18.89
N TYR A 155 5.55 6.43 18.56
CA TYR A 155 6.27 7.36 17.70
C TYR A 155 7.03 8.35 18.60
N ASN A 156 8.32 8.06 18.79
CA ASN A 156 9.20 8.97 19.51
C ASN A 156 9.71 10.11 18.61
N GLU A 157 9.57 9.94 17.28
CA GLU A 157 10.03 10.89 16.28
C GLU A 157 8.89 11.78 15.79
N THR A 158 9.15 13.09 15.77
CA THR A 158 8.29 14.07 15.10
C THR A 158 8.42 13.95 13.58
N CYS A 159 7.46 14.51 12.82
CA CYS A 159 7.57 14.59 11.37
C CYS A 159 8.85 15.28 10.91
N LEU A 160 9.31 16.31 11.62
CA LEU A 160 10.56 17.02 11.31
C LEU A 160 11.79 16.13 11.52
N GLU A 161 11.86 15.40 12.64
CA GLU A 161 12.96 14.44 12.87
C GLU A 161 12.96 13.33 11.83
N ARG A 162 11.79 12.79 11.48
CA ARG A 162 11.64 11.76 10.44
C ARG A 162 12.06 12.29 9.08
N LEU A 163 11.74 13.56 8.76
CA LEU A 163 12.16 14.23 7.54
C LEU A 163 13.70 14.35 7.43
N GLU A 164 14.38 14.65 8.53
CA GLU A 164 15.85 14.68 8.56
C GLU A 164 16.43 13.27 8.37
N LEU A 165 15.89 12.28 9.08
CA LEU A 165 16.33 10.89 9.02
C LEU A 165 16.10 10.26 7.64
N MET A 166 15.02 10.66 6.95
CA MET A 166 14.67 10.18 5.62
C MET A 166 15.80 10.35 4.59
N ARG A 167 16.64 11.38 4.74
CA ARG A 167 17.81 11.62 3.87
C ARG A 167 18.80 10.44 3.81
N ASN A 168 18.76 9.56 4.81
CA ASN A 168 19.58 8.35 4.85
C ASN A 168 18.98 7.17 4.07
N VAL A 169 17.70 7.26 3.65
CA VAL A 169 17.04 6.18 2.93
C VAL A 169 17.50 6.14 1.48
N SER A 170 17.89 4.97 1.02
CA SER A 170 18.32 4.71 -0.35
C SER A 170 17.38 3.74 -1.07
N LEU A 171 17.43 3.71 -2.39
CA LEU A 171 16.71 2.72 -3.20
C LEU A 171 17.09 1.27 -2.84
N ILE A 172 18.32 1.06 -2.33
CA ILE A 172 18.77 -0.26 -1.88
C ILE A 172 17.98 -0.66 -0.61
N ASP A 173 17.76 0.28 0.31
CA ASP A 173 16.99 0.03 1.53
C ASP A 173 15.54 -0.33 1.19
N VAL A 174 14.92 0.40 0.25
CA VAL A 174 13.58 0.09 -0.26
C VAL A 174 13.51 -1.32 -0.83
N LYS A 175 14.46 -1.71 -1.68
CA LYS A 175 14.51 -3.07 -2.27
C LYS A 175 14.73 -4.16 -1.22
N LYS A 176 15.52 -3.91 -0.18
CA LYS A 176 15.71 -4.85 0.94
C LYS A 176 14.42 -4.99 1.75
N HIS A 177 13.78 -3.87 2.08
CA HIS A 177 12.52 -3.85 2.81
C HIS A 177 11.43 -4.60 2.07
N TYR A 178 11.29 -4.35 0.76
CA TYR A 178 10.37 -5.08 -0.10
C TYR A 178 10.60 -6.60 -0.06
N LYS A 179 11.83 -7.05 -0.23
CA LYS A 179 12.16 -8.49 -0.17
C LYS A 179 11.84 -9.13 1.18
N LYS A 180 11.98 -8.38 2.27
CA LYS A 180 11.70 -8.82 3.63
C LYS A 180 10.19 -8.94 3.89
N THR A 181 9.41 -8.01 3.38
CA THR A 181 7.99 -7.82 3.77
C THR A 181 7.00 -8.36 2.74
N HIS A 182 7.30 -8.28 1.43
CA HIS A 182 6.40 -8.71 0.36
C HIS A 182 6.56 -10.20 0.03
N THR A 183 6.26 -11.03 1.02
CA THR A 183 6.28 -12.48 0.90
C THR A 183 4.86 -13.03 1.00
N SER A 184 4.55 -14.08 0.26
CA SER A 184 3.19 -14.62 0.17
C SER A 184 2.57 -15.04 1.50
N ASN A 185 3.38 -15.58 2.42
CA ASN A 185 2.92 -15.95 3.76
C ASN A 185 2.71 -14.76 4.71
N ASN A 186 3.11 -13.56 4.31
CA ASN A 186 2.87 -12.30 5.02
C ASN A 186 1.64 -11.54 4.49
N VAL A 187 1.02 -12.04 3.42
CA VAL A 187 -0.14 -11.41 2.79
C VAL A 187 -1.43 -11.82 3.48
N VAL A 188 -2.24 -10.81 3.80
CA VAL A 188 -3.68 -10.96 4.05
C VAL A 188 -4.42 -10.12 3.01
N PHE A 189 -5.41 -10.69 2.33
CA PHE A 189 -6.19 -9.97 1.34
C PHE A 189 -7.69 -9.96 1.67
N PHE A 190 -8.37 -8.94 1.20
CA PHE A 190 -9.80 -8.77 1.35
C PHE A 190 -10.40 -8.45 -0.01
N ILE A 191 -11.48 -9.14 -0.36
CA ILE A 191 -12.22 -8.87 -1.59
C ILE A 191 -13.70 -8.84 -1.25
N ALA A 192 -14.35 -7.71 -1.50
CA ALA A 192 -15.76 -7.49 -1.22
C ALA A 192 -16.50 -7.00 -2.48
N GLY A 193 -17.62 -7.63 -2.82
CA GLY A 193 -18.44 -7.29 -3.99
C GLY A 193 -19.32 -8.46 -4.43
N ASP A 194 -19.93 -8.39 -5.60
CA ASP A 194 -20.64 -9.52 -6.21
C ASP A 194 -19.66 -10.52 -6.82
N ILE A 195 -19.05 -11.35 -5.95
CA ILE A 195 -17.89 -12.17 -6.29
C ILE A 195 -18.21 -13.66 -6.39
N TYR A 196 -19.40 -14.12 -6.01
CA TYR A 196 -19.76 -15.55 -6.01
C TYR A 196 -19.48 -16.23 -7.35
N LYS A 197 -19.88 -15.59 -8.46
CA LYS A 197 -19.68 -16.11 -9.82
C LYS A 197 -18.26 -15.89 -10.36
N LYS A 198 -17.40 -15.18 -9.64
CA LYS A 198 -16.04 -14.78 -10.05
C LYS A 198 -14.95 -15.57 -9.34
N ARG A 199 -15.32 -16.54 -8.52
CA ARG A 199 -14.37 -17.32 -7.70
C ARG A 199 -13.29 -18.05 -8.50
N GLU A 200 -13.59 -18.43 -9.74
CA GLU A 200 -12.61 -19.08 -10.63
C GLU A 200 -11.46 -18.14 -11.03
N ILE A 201 -11.62 -16.83 -10.84
CA ILE A 201 -10.60 -15.82 -11.15
C ILE A 201 -9.62 -15.63 -9.97
N LEU A 202 -10.05 -16.01 -8.76
CA LEU A 202 -9.27 -15.92 -7.52
C LEU A 202 -8.35 -17.11 -7.33
#